data_94ca86a833a755583c9abaa1a6cf9ccf
#
_entry.id   94ca86a833a755583c9abaa1a6cf9ccf
#
_cell.length_a   1.000
_cell.length_b   1.000
_cell.length_c   1.000
_cell.angle_alpha   90.00
_cell.angle_beta   90.00
_cell.angle_gamma   90.00
#
_symmetry.space_group_name_H-M   'P 1'
#
loop_
_entity.id
_entity.type
_entity.pdbx_description
1 polymer ?
#
loop_
_entity_poly.entity_id
_entity_poly.type
_entity_poly.pdbx_seq_one_letter_code
_entity_poly.pdbx_strand_id
1 'polypeptide(L)'
;MTAIGIKCEDALSTERANFVSIADVIPDAILDIRYYTTFNFVGERISSYEAPVAYLCKDAALALKKVSDELKVIGYRIKIYDAYRPQSAVDHFIRWAEDTDATENKPREASLTAQIMGARRAYASFNTRRI
;
A
#
# COMPACT_ATOMS: atom_id res chain seq x y z
N MET A 1 3.29 18.38 -20.91
CA MET A 1 3.36 18.07 -19.48
C MET A 1 4.04 16.73 -19.30
N THR A 2 5.26 16.74 -18.90
CA THR A 2 6.06 15.52 -18.64
C THR A 2 5.62 14.98 -17.28
N ALA A 3 4.90 13.86 -17.25
CA ALA A 3 4.67 13.11 -16.04
C ALA A 3 6.03 12.59 -15.55
N ILE A 4 6.57 13.22 -14.51
CA ILE A 4 7.76 12.72 -13.81
C ILE A 4 7.34 11.45 -13.11
N GLY A 5 7.61 10.32 -13.75
CA GLY A 5 7.45 9.01 -13.14
C GLY A 5 8.47 8.89 -12.00
N ILE A 6 7.99 9.02 -10.76
CA ILE A 6 8.84 8.83 -9.58
C ILE A 6 9.18 7.35 -9.49
N LYS A 7 10.40 7.00 -9.86
CA LYS A 7 10.95 5.66 -9.68
C LYS A 7 11.43 5.52 -8.24
N CYS A 8 10.56 5.07 -7.34
CA CYS A 8 10.99 4.66 -6.00
C CYS A 8 11.99 3.49 -6.02
N GLU A 9 12.05 2.72 -7.10
CA GLU A 9 12.95 1.58 -7.25
C GLU A 9 14.42 2.00 -7.37
N ASP A 10 14.71 3.12 -8.02
CA ASP A 10 16.08 3.62 -8.16
C ASP A 10 16.63 4.24 -6.86
N ALA A 11 15.74 4.67 -5.96
CA ALA A 11 16.09 5.19 -4.64
C ALA A 11 16.48 4.11 -3.64
N LEU A 12 15.98 2.87 -3.81
CA LEU A 12 16.27 1.74 -2.92
C LEU A 12 17.71 1.22 -3.06
N SER A 13 18.36 1.45 -4.18
CA SER A 13 19.71 0.94 -4.46
C SER A 13 20.82 1.83 -3.92
N THR A 14 20.57 3.12 -3.71
CA THR A 14 21.62 4.09 -3.40
C THR A 14 21.44 4.80 -2.05
N GLU A 15 20.22 4.95 -1.55
CA GLU A 15 19.95 5.62 -0.28
C GLU A 15 18.80 4.94 0.48
N ARG A 16 19.12 4.17 1.50
CA ARG A 16 18.16 3.64 2.49
C ARG A 16 17.42 4.74 3.28
N ALA A 17 17.52 6.00 2.87
CA ALA A 17 17.23 7.15 3.70
C ALA A 17 16.01 7.99 3.29
N ASN A 18 15.29 7.65 2.23
CA ASN A 18 14.24 8.57 1.74
C ASN A 18 12.79 8.15 2.02
N PHE A 19 12.56 7.20 2.93
CA PHE A 19 11.23 6.94 3.44
C PHE A 19 10.89 7.91 4.57
N VAL A 20 9.70 8.50 4.48
CA VAL A 20 9.15 9.40 5.50
C VAL A 20 7.81 8.87 5.98
N SER A 21 7.47 9.14 7.24
CA SER A 21 6.15 8.87 7.77
C SER A 21 5.13 9.81 7.13
N ILE A 22 4.02 9.25 6.64
CA ILE A 22 2.93 10.09 6.10
C ILE A 22 2.37 10.99 7.19
N ALA A 23 2.32 10.55 8.44
CA ALA A 23 1.84 11.37 9.56
C ALA A 23 2.67 12.63 9.78
N ASP A 24 3.97 12.59 9.48
CA ASP A 24 4.86 13.76 9.60
C ASP A 24 4.62 14.77 8.46
N VAL A 25 4.30 14.29 7.27
CA VAL A 25 4.11 15.11 6.08
C VAL A 25 2.66 15.62 5.97
N ILE A 26 1.69 14.79 6.36
CA ILE A 26 0.25 15.07 6.31
C ILE A 26 -0.35 14.73 7.69
N PRO A 27 -0.20 15.62 8.70
CA PRO A 27 -0.59 15.31 10.08
C PRO A 27 -2.07 15.02 10.29
N ASP A 28 -2.94 15.49 9.38
CA ASP A 28 -4.38 15.28 9.43
C ASP A 28 -4.87 14.09 8.58
N ALA A 29 -3.95 13.34 7.95
CA ALA A 29 -4.30 12.09 7.29
C ALA A 29 -4.84 11.08 8.30
N ILE A 30 -5.89 10.36 7.91
CA ILE A 30 -6.47 9.29 8.72
C ILE A 30 -5.72 8.00 8.37
N LEU A 31 -4.98 7.44 9.32
CA LEU A 31 -4.30 6.17 9.14
C LEU A 31 -5.20 5.01 9.65
N ASP A 32 -5.69 4.19 8.73
CA ASP A 32 -6.47 2.98 9.02
C ASP A 32 -5.72 1.78 8.41
N ILE A 33 -4.56 1.48 8.99
CA ILE A 33 -3.63 0.49 8.44
C ILE A 33 -4.18 -0.92 8.66
N ARG A 34 -4.85 -1.43 7.64
CA ARG A 34 -5.61 -2.70 7.69
C ARG A 34 -4.73 -3.90 7.99
N TYR A 35 -3.51 -3.91 7.49
CA TYR A 35 -2.59 -5.04 7.67
C TYR A 35 -1.92 -5.08 9.05
N TYR A 36 -1.98 -4.01 9.81
CA TYR A 36 -1.62 -3.99 11.22
C TYR A 36 -2.70 -4.64 12.11
N THR A 37 -3.94 -4.61 11.68
CA THR A 37 -5.10 -5.17 12.41
C THR A 37 -5.49 -6.53 11.83
N THR A 38 -6.46 -7.18 12.47
CA THR A 38 -7.11 -8.39 11.94
C THR A 38 -8.19 -8.07 10.89
N PHE A 39 -8.53 -6.80 10.70
CA PHE A 39 -9.56 -6.37 9.75
C PHE A 39 -9.00 -6.23 8.33
N ASN A 40 -8.56 -7.36 7.78
CA ASN A 40 -8.08 -7.52 6.42
C ASN A 40 -8.55 -8.87 5.86
N PHE A 41 -8.22 -9.15 4.60
CA PHE A 41 -8.70 -10.36 3.92
C PHE A 41 -8.07 -11.66 4.45
N VAL A 42 -6.93 -11.59 5.12
CA VAL A 42 -6.29 -12.75 5.76
C VAL A 42 -6.93 -13.07 7.11
N GLY A 43 -7.44 -12.04 7.82
CA GLY A 43 -8.05 -12.18 9.13
C GLY A 43 -7.07 -12.12 10.30
N GLU A 44 -5.78 -11.89 10.03
CA GLU A 44 -4.75 -11.72 11.03
C GLU A 44 -3.80 -10.56 10.70
N ARG A 45 -2.98 -10.16 11.68
CA ARG A 45 -1.96 -9.15 11.44
C ARG A 45 -0.90 -9.68 10.48
N ILE A 46 -0.60 -8.91 9.45
CA ILE A 46 0.35 -9.30 8.42
C ILE A 46 1.79 -9.09 8.90
N SER A 47 2.68 -9.97 8.47
CA SER A 47 4.11 -9.92 8.79
C SER A 47 4.71 -8.54 8.52
N SER A 48 5.55 -8.07 9.44
CA SER A 48 6.25 -6.76 9.38
C SER A 48 5.37 -5.52 9.52
N TYR A 49 4.08 -5.66 9.79
CA TYR A 49 3.23 -4.56 10.24
C TYR A 49 3.24 -4.51 11.77
N GLU A 50 4.26 -3.90 12.36
CA GLU A 50 4.45 -3.86 13.81
C GLU A 50 3.78 -2.65 14.47
N ALA A 51 3.41 -1.64 13.68
CA ALA A 51 2.74 -0.43 14.12
C ALA A 51 1.76 0.07 13.06
N PRO A 52 0.72 0.85 13.43
CA PRO A 52 -0.24 1.42 12.49
C PRO A 52 0.33 2.69 11.81
N VAL A 53 1.47 2.53 11.16
CA VAL A 53 2.20 3.60 10.49
C VAL A 53 2.23 3.39 8.99
N ALA A 54 2.32 4.47 8.23
CA ALA A 54 2.41 4.46 6.79
C ALA A 54 3.65 5.23 6.34
N TYR A 55 4.50 4.57 5.58
CA TYR A 55 5.71 5.16 5.02
C TYR A 55 5.63 5.26 3.51
N LEU A 56 6.14 6.35 2.95
CA LEU A 56 6.36 6.53 1.52
C LEU A 56 7.75 7.11 1.27
N CYS A 57 8.28 6.94 0.07
CA CYS A 57 9.42 7.74 -0.32
C CYS A 57 9.04 9.23 -0.31
N LYS A 58 10.00 10.08 0.04
CA LYS A 58 9.80 11.51 0.29
C LYS A 58 9.06 12.21 -0.85
N ASP A 59 9.46 11.95 -2.09
CA ASP A 59 8.84 12.60 -3.25
C ASP A 59 7.38 12.21 -3.44
N ALA A 60 7.04 10.92 -3.21
CA ALA A 60 5.66 10.46 -3.25
C ALA A 60 4.83 11.05 -2.11
N ALA A 61 5.40 11.15 -0.90
CA ALA A 61 4.73 11.77 0.24
C ALA A 61 4.45 13.25 0.01
N LEU A 62 5.39 13.99 -0.59
CA LEU A 62 5.20 15.39 -0.95
C LEU A 62 4.16 15.58 -2.06
N ALA A 63 4.11 14.68 -3.05
CA ALA A 63 3.07 14.69 -4.07
C ALA A 63 1.68 14.41 -3.46
N LEU A 64 1.60 13.43 -2.55
CA LEU A 64 0.37 13.12 -1.81
C LEU A 64 -0.08 14.31 -0.94
N LYS A 65 0.87 15.04 -0.34
CA LYS A 65 0.56 16.25 0.41
C LYS A 65 -0.14 17.30 -0.44
N LYS A 66 0.30 17.52 -1.67
CA LYS A 66 -0.38 18.47 -2.59
C LYS A 66 -1.83 18.06 -2.82
N VAL A 67 -2.09 16.77 -3.08
CA VAL A 67 -3.44 16.23 -3.21
C VAL A 67 -4.26 16.47 -1.94
N SER A 68 -3.65 16.21 -0.77
CA SER A 68 -4.31 16.46 0.53
C SER A 68 -4.69 17.93 0.69
N ASP A 69 -3.79 18.84 0.35
CA ASP A 69 -4.03 20.28 0.49
C ASP A 69 -5.17 20.76 -0.43
N GLU A 70 -5.25 20.24 -1.66
CA GLU A 70 -6.36 20.51 -2.60
C GLU A 70 -7.69 19.97 -2.08
N LEU A 71 -7.70 18.74 -1.54
CA LEU A 71 -8.91 18.12 -1.00
C LEU A 71 -9.44 18.84 0.24
N LYS A 72 -8.56 19.39 1.07
CA LYS A 72 -8.96 20.18 2.25
C LYS A 72 -9.79 21.41 1.88
N VAL A 73 -9.48 22.06 0.78
CA VAL A 73 -10.22 23.25 0.30
C VAL A 73 -11.70 22.93 0.08
N ILE A 74 -12.00 21.70 -0.32
CA ILE A 74 -13.37 21.22 -0.57
C ILE A 74 -13.92 20.36 0.57
N GLY A 75 -13.26 20.36 1.74
CA GLY A 75 -13.76 19.73 2.96
C GLY A 75 -13.46 18.23 3.11
N TYR A 76 -12.51 17.70 2.33
CA TYR A 76 -12.12 16.28 2.41
C TYR A 76 -10.78 16.07 3.10
N ARG A 77 -10.60 14.88 3.65
CA ARG A 77 -9.34 14.39 4.22
C ARG A 77 -8.96 13.06 3.56
N ILE A 78 -7.66 12.82 3.45
CA ILE A 78 -7.14 11.55 2.95
C ILE A 78 -7.22 10.51 4.05
N LYS A 79 -7.70 9.30 3.70
CA LYS A 79 -7.65 8.11 4.53
C LYS A 79 -6.70 7.10 3.88
N ILE A 80 -5.72 6.64 4.64
CA ILE A 80 -4.66 5.73 4.19
C ILE A 80 -4.92 4.35 4.79
N TYR A 81 -5.04 3.34 3.95
CA TYR A 81 -5.21 1.94 4.37
C TYR A 81 -3.90 1.16 4.30
N ASP A 82 -2.99 1.55 3.44
CA ASP A 82 -1.67 0.97 3.24
C ASP A 82 -0.80 1.96 2.46
N ALA A 83 0.52 1.81 2.55
CA ALA A 83 1.48 2.60 1.79
C ALA A 83 2.67 1.73 1.36
N TYR A 84 3.87 1.92 1.93
CA TYR A 84 4.97 1.00 1.69
C TYR A 84 4.63 -0.38 2.24
N ARG A 85 4.77 -1.39 1.37
CA ARG A 85 4.55 -2.80 1.74
C ARG A 85 5.88 -3.55 1.70
N PRO A 86 6.35 -4.09 2.84
CA PRO A 86 7.57 -4.88 2.86
C PRO A 86 7.38 -6.23 2.14
N GLN A 87 8.47 -6.78 1.60
CA GLN A 87 8.43 -8.07 0.89
C GLN A 87 7.89 -9.20 1.75
N SER A 88 8.23 -9.22 3.04
CA SER A 88 7.72 -10.20 4.00
C SER A 88 6.18 -10.22 4.14
N ALA A 89 5.53 -9.09 3.92
CA ALA A 89 4.06 -9.02 3.88
C ALA A 89 3.53 -9.67 2.59
N VAL A 90 4.18 -9.45 1.46
CA VAL A 90 3.84 -10.12 0.20
C VAL A 90 4.00 -11.63 0.33
N ASP A 91 5.10 -12.07 0.93
CA ASP A 91 5.37 -13.49 1.18
C ASP A 91 4.32 -14.11 2.13
N HIS A 92 3.85 -13.34 3.11
CA HIS A 92 2.74 -13.76 3.98
C HIS A 92 1.45 -13.98 3.18
N PHE A 93 1.10 -13.07 2.28
CA PHE A 93 -0.07 -13.22 1.43
C PHE A 93 0.04 -14.43 0.50
N ILE A 94 1.23 -14.72 -0.03
CA ILE A 94 1.46 -15.89 -0.88
C ILE A 94 1.25 -17.17 -0.08
N ARG A 95 1.88 -17.29 1.10
CA ARG A 95 1.69 -18.46 1.98
C ARG A 95 0.23 -18.69 2.35
N TRP A 96 -0.48 -17.62 2.72
CA TRP A 96 -1.90 -17.71 3.02
C TRP A 96 -2.73 -18.14 1.82
N ALA A 97 -2.41 -17.66 0.62
CA ALA A 97 -3.11 -18.04 -0.61
C ALA A 97 -2.90 -19.51 -1.00
N GLU A 98 -1.72 -20.04 -0.73
CA GLU A 98 -1.34 -21.43 -0.99
C GLU A 98 -1.85 -22.41 0.08
N ASP A 99 -2.16 -21.94 1.28
CA ASP A 99 -2.74 -22.75 2.35
C ASP A 99 -4.19 -23.10 2.04
N THR A 100 -4.42 -24.33 1.63
CA THR A 100 -5.76 -24.85 1.28
C THR A 100 -6.65 -25.06 2.50
N ASP A 101 -6.09 -25.14 3.70
CA ASP A 101 -6.81 -25.40 4.95
C ASP A 101 -7.28 -24.08 5.60
N ALA A 102 -6.66 -22.95 5.28
CA ALA A 102 -7.05 -21.62 5.73
C ALA A 102 -8.31 -21.12 4.98
N THR A 103 -9.46 -21.73 5.26
CA THR A 103 -10.71 -21.45 4.51
C THR A 103 -11.56 -20.33 5.08
N GLU A 104 -11.34 -19.95 6.35
CA GLU A 104 -12.26 -19.06 7.09
C GLU A 104 -12.44 -17.68 6.48
N ASN A 105 -11.38 -17.13 5.88
CA ASN A 105 -11.39 -15.79 5.26
C ASN A 105 -11.18 -15.82 3.75
N LYS A 106 -11.11 -17.00 3.14
CA LYS A 106 -11.03 -17.11 1.68
C LYS A 106 -12.44 -17.01 1.09
N PRO A 107 -12.74 -15.96 0.30
CA PRO A 107 -13.97 -15.94 -0.46
C PRO A 107 -13.98 -17.16 -1.41
N ARG A 108 -15.16 -17.75 -1.59
CA ARG A 108 -15.35 -18.95 -2.43
C ARG A 108 -14.52 -18.86 -3.72
N GLU A 109 -13.83 -19.92 -4.06
CA GLU A 109 -12.69 -20.10 -4.98
C GLU A 109 -12.59 -19.19 -6.23
N ALA A 110 -13.70 -18.77 -6.82
CA ALA A 110 -13.69 -17.91 -8.02
C ALA A 110 -13.29 -16.46 -7.76
N SER A 111 -13.48 -15.94 -6.53
CA SER A 111 -13.25 -14.53 -6.20
C SER A 111 -11.80 -14.24 -5.83
N LEU A 112 -11.10 -15.18 -5.22
CA LEU A 112 -9.74 -14.97 -4.74
C LEU A 112 -8.73 -14.98 -5.88
N THR A 113 -8.86 -15.92 -6.80
CA THR A 113 -8.03 -15.98 -8.02
C THR A 113 -8.23 -14.71 -8.85
N ALA A 114 -9.48 -14.21 -8.93
CA ALA A 114 -9.79 -12.96 -9.60
C ALA A 114 -9.20 -11.74 -8.86
N GLN A 115 -9.20 -11.73 -7.52
CA GLN A 115 -8.62 -10.63 -6.73
C GLN A 115 -7.09 -10.64 -6.77
N ILE A 116 -6.44 -11.80 -6.66
CA ILE A 116 -4.99 -11.93 -6.78
C ILE A 116 -4.54 -11.62 -8.21
N MET A 117 -5.26 -12.10 -9.22
CA MET A 117 -4.99 -11.75 -10.61
C MET A 117 -5.35 -10.29 -10.92
N GLY A 118 -6.40 -9.76 -10.30
CA GLY A 118 -6.76 -8.34 -10.38
C GLY A 118 -5.72 -7.45 -9.72
N ALA A 119 -5.19 -7.81 -8.56
CA ALA A 119 -4.10 -7.10 -7.90
C ALA A 119 -2.80 -7.19 -8.71
N ARG A 120 -2.47 -8.35 -9.28
CA ARG A 120 -1.34 -8.49 -10.22
C ARG A 120 -1.55 -7.68 -11.50
N ARG A 121 -2.78 -7.65 -12.05
CA ARG A 121 -3.11 -6.83 -13.22
C ARG A 121 -3.10 -5.34 -12.89
N ALA A 122 -3.61 -4.92 -11.75
CA ALA A 122 -3.58 -3.54 -11.31
C ALA A 122 -2.13 -3.08 -11.07
N TYR A 123 -1.30 -3.91 -10.45
CA TYR A 123 0.13 -3.64 -10.28
C TYR A 123 0.87 -3.64 -11.61
N ALA A 124 0.61 -4.59 -12.50
CA ALA A 124 1.18 -4.65 -13.84
C ALA A 124 0.67 -3.49 -14.73
N SER A 125 -0.61 -3.10 -14.66
CA SER A 125 -1.16 -1.99 -15.43
C SER A 125 -0.70 -0.64 -14.89
N PHE A 126 -0.42 -0.52 -13.60
CA PHE A 126 0.20 0.68 -13.01
C PHE A 126 1.65 0.81 -13.46
N ASN A 127 2.37 -0.33 -13.62
CA ASN A 127 3.74 -0.34 -14.14
C ASN A 127 3.83 -0.25 -15.67
N THR A 128 2.80 -0.66 -16.42
CA THR A 128 2.80 -0.64 -17.90
C THR A 128 2.15 0.60 -18.51
N ARG A 129 1.45 1.44 -17.75
CA ARG A 129 1.02 2.76 -18.22
C ARG A 129 2.11 3.81 -18.17
N ARG A 130 3.34 3.36 -18.31
CA ARG A 130 4.50 4.19 -18.59
C ARG A 130 4.88 4.01 -20.05
N ILE A 131 4.23 4.70 -20.89
CA ILE A 131 4.81 5.19 -22.15
C ILE A 131 4.19 6.52 -22.46
#